data_49fd1c7f1c8d6118ac30d33301790196
#
_entry.id   49fd1c7f1c8d6118ac30d33301790196
#
_cell.length_a   1.000
_cell.length_b   1.000
_cell.length_c   1.000
_cell.angle_alpha   90.00
_cell.angle_beta   90.00
_cell.angle_gamma   90.00
#
_symmetry.space_group_name_H-M   'P 1'
#
loop_
_entity.id
_entity.type
_entity.pdbx_description
1 polymer ?
#
loop_
_entity_poly.entity_id
_entity_poly.type
_entity_poly.pdbx_seq_one_letter_code
_entity_poly.pdbx_strand_id
1 'polypeptide(L)'
;DEQLDEILIDHAHCEKKAAGCAMNLIFAYVENQELCREMTVIVNEELDHFHQVLEILKKRNVEFCRQKPSTYGRQLNDLVRKFEPFKAVDRLLIAGIIEARSCERFDLLRRHVDDPELAEFYDSLFESEARHYSTYVRLAKLFRPEDEVKTRFHELLEEEAEILAKGDPVARMHS
;
A
#
# COMPACT_ATOMS: atom_id res chain seq x y z
N ASP A 1 18.26 13.74 8.34
CA ASP A 1 17.04 14.53 8.11
C ASP A 1 16.60 14.54 6.64
N GLU A 2 17.50 14.86 5.66
CA GLU A 2 17.14 14.89 4.23
C GLU A 2 16.55 13.57 3.71
N GLN A 3 17.09 12.45 4.11
CA GLN A 3 16.58 11.12 3.70
C GLN A 3 15.20 10.82 4.27
N LEU A 4 14.92 11.25 5.50
CA LEU A 4 13.61 11.14 6.12
C LEU A 4 12.57 12.00 5.40
N ASP A 5 12.95 13.23 5.00
CA ASP A 5 12.07 14.12 4.25
C ASP A 5 11.72 13.55 2.87
N GLU A 6 12.68 12.91 2.18
CA GLU A 6 12.41 12.16 0.94
C GLU A 6 11.44 11.01 1.14
N ILE A 7 11.59 10.25 2.22
CA ILE A 7 10.68 9.14 2.59
C ILE A 7 9.28 9.68 2.88
N LEU A 8 9.15 10.79 3.60
CA LEU A 8 7.85 11.42 3.88
C LEU A 8 7.14 11.91 2.62
N ILE A 9 7.87 12.50 1.68
CA ILE A 9 7.29 12.89 0.38
C ILE A 9 6.81 11.65 -0.38
N ASP A 10 7.61 10.58 -0.42
CA ASP A 10 7.18 9.32 -1.06
C ASP A 10 6.02 8.68 -0.33
N HIS A 11 5.97 8.74 1.00
CA HIS A 11 4.83 8.28 1.80
C HIS A 11 3.54 8.97 1.35
N ALA A 12 3.52 10.30 1.27
CA ALA A 12 2.35 11.03 0.74
C ALA A 12 1.98 10.57 -0.69
N HIS A 13 2.97 10.22 -1.52
CA HIS A 13 2.69 9.63 -2.83
C HIS A 13 2.10 8.23 -2.74
N CYS A 14 2.51 7.41 -1.76
CA CYS A 14 1.98 6.07 -1.53
C CYS A 14 0.52 6.12 -1.13
N GLU A 15 0.14 6.94 -0.14
CA GLU A 15 -1.24 7.08 0.34
C GLU A 15 -2.20 7.46 -0.78
N LYS A 16 -1.89 8.51 -1.55
CA LYS A 16 -2.76 8.89 -2.67
C LYS A 16 -2.82 7.84 -3.78
N LYS A 17 -1.77 7.02 -3.97
CA LYS A 17 -1.78 5.90 -4.93
C LYS A 17 -2.65 4.77 -4.40
N ALA A 18 -2.60 4.46 -3.10
CA ALA A 18 -3.44 3.46 -2.46
C ALA A 18 -4.92 3.83 -2.59
N ALA A 19 -5.28 5.09 -2.29
CA ALA A 19 -6.63 5.60 -2.55
C ALA A 19 -7.05 5.44 -4.03
N GLY A 20 -6.16 5.78 -4.96
CA GLY A 20 -6.39 5.62 -6.40
C GLY A 20 -6.57 4.16 -6.82
N CYS A 21 -5.78 3.23 -6.26
CA CYS A 21 -5.91 1.79 -6.51
C CYS A 21 -7.25 1.25 -6.01
N ALA A 22 -7.68 1.61 -4.79
CA ALA A 22 -8.97 1.22 -4.24
C ALA A 22 -10.13 1.79 -5.07
N MET A 23 -10.05 3.06 -5.50
CA MET A 23 -11.03 3.66 -6.39
C MET A 23 -11.11 2.94 -7.75
N ASN A 24 -9.97 2.55 -8.33
CA ASN A 24 -9.92 1.79 -9.57
C ASN A 24 -10.53 0.38 -9.44
N LEU A 25 -10.50 -0.22 -8.25
CA LEU A 25 -11.22 -1.47 -7.98
C LEU A 25 -12.73 -1.26 -7.97
N ILE A 26 -13.23 -0.14 -7.41
CA ILE A 26 -14.66 0.21 -7.48
C ILE A 26 -15.10 0.35 -8.94
N PHE A 27 -14.34 1.09 -9.77
CA PHE A 27 -14.67 1.25 -11.18
C PHE A 27 -14.67 -0.06 -11.97
N ALA A 28 -13.78 -0.98 -11.64
CA ALA A 28 -13.63 -2.25 -12.35
C ALA A 28 -14.67 -3.29 -11.95
N TYR A 29 -15.20 -3.24 -10.72
CA TYR A 29 -16.06 -4.29 -10.13
C TYR A 29 -17.33 -3.70 -9.50
N VAL A 30 -18.00 -2.79 -10.19
CA VAL A 30 -19.18 -2.05 -9.72
C VAL A 30 -20.35 -2.94 -9.31
N GLU A 31 -20.45 -4.14 -9.88
CA GLU A 31 -21.49 -5.11 -9.56
C GLU A 31 -21.26 -5.80 -8.19
N ASN A 32 -20.04 -5.77 -7.67
CA ASN A 32 -19.71 -6.36 -6.38
C ASN A 32 -19.89 -5.33 -5.26
N GLN A 33 -21.08 -5.29 -4.67
CA GLN A 33 -21.43 -4.31 -3.65
C GLN A 33 -20.59 -4.42 -2.38
N GLU A 34 -20.16 -5.63 -2.00
CA GLU A 34 -19.30 -5.83 -0.85
C GLU A 34 -17.92 -5.19 -1.11
N LEU A 35 -17.30 -5.47 -2.24
CA LEU A 35 -16.04 -4.86 -2.65
C LEU A 35 -16.17 -3.33 -2.71
N CYS A 36 -17.20 -2.80 -3.35
CA CYS A 36 -17.39 -1.36 -3.47
C CYS A 36 -17.50 -0.68 -2.09
N ARG A 37 -18.20 -1.31 -1.13
CA ARG A 37 -18.34 -0.77 0.22
C ARG A 37 -17.01 -0.73 0.96
N GLU A 38 -16.28 -1.84 0.97
CA GLU A 38 -14.98 -1.95 1.65
C GLU A 38 -13.95 -0.99 1.01
N MET A 39 -13.89 -0.94 -0.31
CA MET A 39 -12.98 -0.03 -1.00
C MET A 39 -13.31 1.44 -0.73
N THR A 40 -14.59 1.80 -0.55
CA THR A 40 -14.98 3.17 -0.18
C THR A 40 -14.43 3.55 1.20
N VAL A 41 -14.41 2.63 2.15
CA VAL A 41 -13.79 2.85 3.46
C VAL A 41 -12.30 3.08 3.30
N ILE A 42 -11.60 2.20 2.59
CA ILE A 42 -10.16 2.33 2.35
C ILE A 42 -9.82 3.65 1.64
N VAL A 43 -10.54 4.02 0.58
CA VAL A 43 -10.32 5.30 -0.12
C VAL A 43 -10.35 6.49 0.84
N ASN A 44 -11.34 6.53 1.74
CA ASN A 44 -11.48 7.62 2.68
C ASN A 44 -10.33 7.64 3.70
N GLU A 45 -9.94 6.48 4.22
CA GLU A 45 -8.84 6.35 5.17
C GLU A 45 -7.50 6.74 4.52
N GLU A 46 -7.22 6.27 3.31
CA GLU A 46 -6.00 6.62 2.57
C GLU A 46 -5.89 8.12 2.23
N LEU A 47 -7.01 8.75 1.89
CA LEU A 47 -7.04 10.20 1.68
C LEU A 47 -6.82 10.97 2.98
N ASP A 48 -7.29 10.45 4.10
CA ASP A 48 -7.05 11.04 5.43
C ASP A 48 -5.58 10.87 5.83
N HIS A 49 -4.98 9.69 5.63
CA HIS A 49 -3.55 9.46 5.83
C HIS A 49 -2.71 10.40 4.95
N PHE A 50 -3.04 10.53 3.68
CA PHE A 50 -2.39 11.47 2.77
C PHE A 50 -2.42 12.90 3.32
N HIS A 51 -3.58 13.35 3.80
CA HIS A 51 -3.71 14.68 4.41
C HIS A 51 -2.83 14.83 5.65
N GLN A 52 -2.80 13.83 6.53
CA GLN A 52 -1.95 13.84 7.73
C GLN A 52 -0.47 13.95 7.37
N VAL A 53 0.01 13.21 6.36
CA VAL A 53 1.40 13.32 5.88
C VAL A 53 1.69 14.71 5.34
N LEU A 54 0.76 15.35 4.62
CA LEU A 54 0.93 16.73 4.15
C LEU A 54 1.09 17.73 5.31
N GLU A 55 0.33 17.56 6.40
CA GLU A 55 0.48 18.41 7.58
C GLU A 55 1.83 18.18 8.28
N ILE A 56 2.34 16.96 8.31
CA ILE A 56 3.69 16.65 8.83
C ILE A 56 4.76 17.33 7.97
N LEU A 57 4.69 17.20 6.64
CA LEU A 57 5.61 17.87 5.72
C LEU A 57 5.62 19.40 5.93
N LYS A 58 4.43 19.99 6.08
CA LYS A 58 4.28 21.42 6.32
C LYS A 58 4.91 21.86 7.65
N LYS A 59 4.71 21.11 8.74
CA LYS A 59 5.38 21.38 10.03
C LYS A 59 6.92 21.34 9.93
N ARG A 60 7.43 20.47 9.08
CA ARG A 60 8.87 20.32 8.80
C ARG A 60 9.42 21.35 7.79
N ASN A 61 8.58 22.22 7.24
CA ASN A 61 8.88 23.14 6.15
C ASN A 61 9.40 22.43 4.87
N VAL A 62 8.86 21.23 4.59
CA VAL A 62 9.14 20.43 3.40
C VAL A 62 7.99 20.55 2.43
N GLU A 63 8.29 20.91 1.17
CA GLU A 63 7.28 21.03 0.13
C GLU A 63 6.94 19.67 -0.47
N PHE A 64 5.64 19.35 -0.55
CA PHE A 64 5.17 18.17 -1.29
C PHE A 64 5.38 18.42 -2.80
N CYS A 65 6.23 17.64 -3.40
CA CYS A 65 6.64 17.82 -4.80
C CYS A 65 6.63 16.48 -5.56
N ARG A 66 6.81 16.55 -6.87
CA ARG A 66 6.97 15.36 -7.71
C ARG A 66 8.26 14.63 -7.37
N GLN A 67 8.17 13.31 -7.23
CA GLN A 67 9.32 12.45 -6.97
C GLN A 67 9.34 11.29 -7.98
N LYS A 68 10.55 10.84 -8.34
CA LYS A 68 10.72 9.60 -9.09
C LYS A 68 10.32 8.43 -8.18
N PRO A 69 9.31 7.63 -8.53
CA PRO A 69 8.90 6.50 -7.72
C PRO A 69 9.96 5.39 -7.73
N SER A 70 9.93 4.52 -6.72
CA SER A 70 10.62 3.21 -6.80
C SER A 70 10.01 2.35 -7.91
N THR A 71 10.72 1.31 -8.29
CA THR A 71 10.24 0.34 -9.29
C THR A 71 9.33 -0.73 -8.70
N TYR A 72 9.26 -0.84 -7.37
CA TYR A 72 8.55 -1.86 -6.62
C TYR A 72 7.08 -2.04 -7.06
N GLY A 73 6.28 -1.00 -6.95
CA GLY A 73 4.86 -1.07 -7.29
C GLY A 73 4.61 -1.45 -8.77
N ARG A 74 5.47 -0.99 -9.70
CA ARG A 74 5.37 -1.37 -11.10
C ARG A 74 5.69 -2.85 -11.30
N GLN A 75 6.78 -3.35 -10.71
CA GLN A 75 7.16 -4.75 -10.81
C GLN A 75 6.06 -5.68 -10.26
N LEU A 76 5.44 -5.34 -9.13
CA LEU A 76 4.29 -6.08 -8.60
C LEU A 76 3.09 -6.04 -9.56
N ASN A 77 2.78 -4.88 -10.13
CA ASN A 77 1.67 -4.76 -11.07
C ASN A 77 1.89 -5.57 -12.37
N ASP A 78 3.14 -5.78 -12.77
CA ASP A 78 3.48 -6.60 -13.94
C ASP A 78 3.17 -8.10 -13.72
N LEU A 79 3.04 -8.55 -12.46
CA LEU A 79 2.63 -9.92 -12.10
C LEU A 79 1.12 -10.17 -12.22
N VAL A 80 0.32 -9.12 -12.43
CA VAL A 80 -1.14 -9.23 -12.53
C VAL A 80 -1.54 -9.98 -13.79
N ARG A 81 -2.22 -11.11 -13.63
CA ARG A 81 -2.81 -11.85 -14.75
C ARG A 81 -3.87 -11.00 -15.47
N LYS A 82 -3.98 -11.17 -16.78
CA LYS A 82 -4.77 -10.25 -17.62
C LYS A 82 -6.24 -10.63 -17.79
N PHE A 83 -6.64 -11.82 -17.36
CA PHE A 83 -7.98 -12.37 -17.56
C PHE A 83 -8.74 -12.50 -16.27
N GLU A 84 -10.03 -12.15 -16.31
CA GLU A 84 -10.94 -12.37 -15.17
C GLU A 84 -11.27 -13.86 -15.02
N PRO A 85 -11.54 -14.32 -13.79
CA PRO A 85 -11.52 -13.60 -12.51
C PRO A 85 -10.13 -13.51 -11.87
N PHE A 86 -9.10 -14.06 -12.48
CA PHE A 86 -7.74 -14.11 -11.93
C PHE A 86 -7.11 -12.72 -11.81
N LYS A 87 -7.47 -11.80 -12.70
CA LYS A 87 -7.04 -10.41 -12.63
C LYS A 87 -7.54 -9.72 -11.35
N ALA A 88 -8.81 -9.94 -11.00
CA ALA A 88 -9.39 -9.41 -9.76
C ALA A 88 -8.64 -9.92 -8.53
N VAL A 89 -8.40 -11.25 -8.47
CA VAL A 89 -7.64 -11.89 -7.38
C VAL A 89 -6.26 -11.27 -7.26
N ASP A 90 -5.50 -11.19 -8.35
CA ASP A 90 -4.13 -10.67 -8.32
C ASP A 90 -4.07 -9.20 -7.90
N ARG A 91 -4.97 -8.36 -8.40
CA ARG A 91 -5.04 -6.95 -8.00
C ARG A 91 -5.30 -6.77 -6.51
N LEU A 92 -6.21 -7.56 -5.95
CA LEU A 92 -6.53 -7.52 -4.52
C LEU A 92 -5.37 -8.07 -3.68
N LEU A 93 -4.77 -9.19 -4.07
CA LEU A 93 -3.65 -9.77 -3.35
C LEU A 93 -2.41 -8.87 -3.37
N ILE A 94 -2.08 -8.25 -4.50
CA ILE A 94 -0.97 -7.31 -4.62
C ILE A 94 -1.21 -6.07 -3.77
N ALA A 95 -2.42 -5.51 -3.76
CA ALA A 95 -2.75 -4.43 -2.85
C ALA A 95 -2.53 -4.86 -1.40
N GLY A 96 -3.03 -6.03 -1.00
CA GLY A 96 -2.80 -6.57 0.35
C GLY A 96 -1.31 -6.76 0.69
N ILE A 97 -0.48 -7.23 -0.25
CA ILE A 97 0.97 -7.36 -0.04
C ILE A 97 1.61 -5.99 0.22
N ILE A 98 1.21 -4.96 -0.52
CA ILE A 98 1.71 -3.60 -0.33
C ILE A 98 1.33 -3.08 1.07
N GLU A 99 0.08 -3.30 1.53
CA GLU A 99 -0.34 -2.92 2.89
C GLU A 99 0.45 -3.65 3.99
N ALA A 100 0.69 -4.96 3.80
CA ALA A 100 1.52 -5.72 4.74
C ALA A 100 2.96 -5.17 4.79
N ARG A 101 3.50 -4.74 3.65
CA ARG A 101 4.82 -4.11 3.58
C ARG A 101 4.81 -2.72 4.21
N SER A 102 3.73 -1.95 4.05
CA SER A 102 3.54 -0.68 4.76
C SER A 102 3.55 -0.86 6.28
N CYS A 103 2.84 -1.87 6.80
CA CYS A 103 2.89 -2.23 8.23
C CYS A 103 4.32 -2.46 8.72
N GLU A 104 5.11 -3.23 7.99
CA GLU A 104 6.51 -3.51 8.35
C GLU A 104 7.35 -2.23 8.35
N ARG A 105 7.19 -1.37 7.35
CA ARG A 105 7.91 -0.10 7.26
C ARG A 105 7.52 0.86 8.37
N PHE A 106 6.24 0.95 8.70
CA PHE A 106 5.76 1.78 9.80
C PHE A 106 6.26 1.27 11.16
N ASP A 107 6.33 -0.05 11.37
CA ASP A 107 6.93 -0.64 12.57
C ASP A 107 8.41 -0.28 12.71
N LEU A 108 9.17 -0.29 11.61
CA LEU A 108 10.57 0.14 11.61
C LEU A 108 10.70 1.64 11.88
N LEU A 109 9.90 2.47 11.23
CA LEU A 109 9.95 3.92 11.39
C LEU A 109 9.60 4.33 12.82
N ARG A 110 8.48 3.87 13.41
CA ARG A 110 8.09 4.21 14.78
C ARG A 110 9.14 3.85 15.83
N ARG A 111 9.97 2.84 15.56
CA ARG A 111 11.04 2.39 16.49
C ARG A 111 12.35 3.15 16.34
N HIS A 112 12.59 3.78 15.19
CA HIS A 112 13.91 4.33 14.85
C HIS A 112 13.92 5.82 14.56
N VAL A 113 12.75 6.47 14.42
CA VAL A 113 12.69 7.93 14.32
C VAL A 113 12.87 8.57 15.69
N ASP A 114 13.72 9.59 15.78
CA ASP A 114 13.97 10.33 17.03
C ASP A 114 12.84 11.30 17.40
N ASP A 115 11.94 11.59 16.46
CA ASP A 115 10.80 12.50 16.63
C ASP A 115 9.60 11.75 17.23
N PRO A 116 9.20 12.05 18.50
CA PRO A 116 8.09 11.34 19.16
C PRO A 116 6.73 11.53 18.45
N GLU A 117 6.46 12.72 17.87
CA GLU A 117 5.22 12.99 17.16
C GLU A 117 5.14 12.13 15.89
N LEU A 118 6.25 11.99 15.20
CA LEU A 118 6.34 11.14 14.00
C LEU A 118 6.26 9.65 14.36
N ALA A 119 6.85 9.22 15.47
CA ALA A 119 6.73 7.85 15.96
C ALA A 119 5.29 7.49 16.30
N GLU A 120 4.56 8.38 17.00
CA GLU A 120 3.14 8.22 17.32
C GLU A 120 2.27 8.18 16.05
N PHE A 121 2.60 9.02 15.08
CA PHE A 121 1.92 8.99 13.77
C PHE A 121 2.05 7.63 13.08
N TYR A 122 3.26 7.08 12.97
CA TYR A 122 3.46 5.75 12.35
C TYR A 122 2.82 4.63 13.17
N ASP A 123 2.77 4.74 14.48
CA ASP A 123 2.05 3.79 15.35
C ASP A 123 0.54 3.79 15.06
N SER A 124 -0.04 4.98 14.85
CA SER A 124 -1.46 5.12 14.54
C SER A 124 -1.87 4.52 13.20
N LEU A 125 -0.98 4.55 12.20
CA LEU A 125 -1.24 3.97 10.86
C LEU A 125 -1.15 2.45 10.83
N PHE A 126 -0.33 1.85 11.68
CA PHE A 126 -0.07 0.41 11.67
C PHE A 126 -1.35 -0.44 11.75
N GLU A 127 -2.30 -0.04 12.58
CA GLU A 127 -3.55 -0.77 12.77
C GLU A 127 -4.46 -0.69 11.52
N SER A 128 -4.54 0.47 10.89
CA SER A 128 -5.34 0.65 9.66
C SER A 128 -4.77 -0.18 8.51
N GLU A 129 -3.46 -0.17 8.29
CA GLU A 129 -2.82 -0.94 7.22
C GLU A 129 -2.98 -2.46 7.42
N ALA A 130 -2.88 -2.93 8.68
CA ALA A 130 -3.15 -4.34 8.99
C ALA A 130 -4.60 -4.74 8.68
N ARG A 131 -5.55 -3.83 8.89
CA ARG A 131 -6.95 -4.03 8.54
C ARG A 131 -7.17 -4.00 7.03
N HIS A 132 -6.54 -3.06 6.31
CA HIS A 132 -6.56 -2.99 4.84
C HIS A 132 -6.03 -4.28 4.23
N TYR A 133 -4.87 -4.76 4.66
CA TYR A 133 -4.33 -6.07 4.27
C TYR A 133 -5.35 -7.20 4.41
N SER A 134 -5.94 -7.33 5.58
CA SER A 134 -6.93 -8.39 5.87
C SER A 134 -8.15 -8.28 4.96
N THR A 135 -8.61 -7.06 4.70
CA THR A 135 -9.75 -6.76 3.84
C THR A 135 -9.46 -7.17 2.39
N TYR A 136 -8.32 -6.79 1.84
CA TYR A 136 -7.93 -7.15 0.48
C TYR A 136 -7.84 -8.67 0.27
N VAL A 137 -7.19 -9.39 1.20
CA VAL A 137 -7.09 -10.86 1.13
C VAL A 137 -8.47 -11.53 1.25
N ARG A 138 -9.35 -11.02 2.10
CA ARG A 138 -10.72 -11.52 2.23
C ARG A 138 -11.53 -11.31 0.96
N LEU A 139 -11.44 -10.13 0.35
CA LEU A 139 -12.16 -9.80 -0.87
C LEU A 139 -11.71 -10.62 -2.09
N ALA A 140 -10.45 -11.03 -2.16
CA ALA A 140 -9.97 -11.92 -3.21
C ALA A 140 -10.74 -13.25 -3.24
N LYS A 141 -11.20 -13.75 -2.08
CA LYS A 141 -11.99 -14.97 -1.96
C LYS A 141 -13.42 -14.85 -2.51
N LEU A 142 -13.89 -13.65 -2.84
CA LEU A 142 -15.16 -13.45 -3.55
C LEU A 142 -15.09 -13.86 -5.02
N PHE A 143 -13.90 -13.93 -5.58
CA PHE A 143 -13.67 -14.21 -7.00
C PHE A 143 -13.21 -15.64 -7.28
N ARG A 144 -12.52 -16.29 -6.33
CA ARG A 144 -12.03 -17.67 -6.47
C ARG A 144 -12.05 -18.40 -5.14
N PRO A 145 -12.08 -19.77 -5.16
CA PRO A 145 -11.99 -20.59 -3.96
C PRO A 145 -10.77 -20.25 -3.09
N GLU A 146 -10.92 -20.42 -1.79
CA GLU A 146 -9.91 -20.01 -0.81
C GLU A 146 -8.55 -20.71 -0.98
N ASP A 147 -8.54 -21.96 -1.37
CA ASP A 147 -7.32 -22.73 -1.64
C ASP A 147 -6.53 -22.18 -2.83
N GLU A 148 -7.23 -21.79 -3.91
CA GLU A 148 -6.61 -21.15 -5.06
C GLU A 148 -6.06 -19.76 -4.70
N VAL A 149 -6.80 -18.98 -3.92
CA VAL A 149 -6.37 -17.66 -3.45
C VAL A 149 -5.13 -17.78 -2.57
N LYS A 150 -5.10 -18.76 -1.65
CA LYS A 150 -3.93 -19.03 -0.80
C LYS A 150 -2.70 -19.43 -1.62
N THR A 151 -2.87 -20.33 -2.57
CA THR A 151 -1.78 -20.76 -3.44
C THR A 151 -1.20 -19.56 -4.20
N ARG A 152 -2.07 -18.77 -4.83
CA ARG A 152 -1.63 -17.57 -5.57
C ARG A 152 -0.99 -16.53 -4.67
N PHE A 153 -1.47 -16.37 -3.46
CA PHE A 153 -0.88 -15.44 -2.49
C PHE A 153 0.56 -15.84 -2.15
N HIS A 154 0.84 -17.12 -1.93
CA HIS A 154 2.21 -17.60 -1.68
C HIS A 154 3.14 -17.37 -2.87
N GLU A 155 2.68 -17.64 -4.10
CA GLU A 155 3.44 -17.34 -5.31
C GLU A 155 3.81 -15.84 -5.41
N LEU A 156 2.85 -14.95 -5.14
CA LEU A 156 3.08 -13.51 -5.18
C LEU A 156 4.02 -13.03 -4.08
N LEU A 157 4.00 -13.66 -2.89
CA LEU A 157 4.96 -13.34 -1.82
C LEU A 157 6.38 -13.75 -2.18
N GLU A 158 6.56 -14.89 -2.86
CA GLU A 158 7.88 -15.33 -3.35
C GLU A 158 8.43 -14.34 -4.39
N GLU A 159 7.61 -13.93 -5.36
CA GLU A 159 7.97 -12.93 -6.36
C GLU A 159 8.29 -11.57 -5.73
N GLU A 160 7.49 -11.14 -4.74
CA GLU A 160 7.72 -9.90 -4.00
C GLU A 160 9.06 -9.93 -3.25
N ALA A 161 9.38 -11.05 -2.61
CA ALA A 161 10.66 -11.22 -1.93
C ALA A 161 11.85 -11.10 -2.90
N GLU A 162 11.72 -11.62 -4.13
CA GLU A 162 12.74 -11.44 -5.17
C GLU A 162 12.87 -9.99 -5.64
N ILE A 163 11.75 -9.27 -5.74
CA ILE A 163 11.74 -7.85 -6.11
C ILE A 163 12.48 -7.04 -5.05
N LEU A 164 12.18 -7.27 -3.77
CA LEU A 164 12.86 -6.59 -2.65
C LEU A 164 14.34 -6.93 -2.56
N ALA A 165 14.72 -8.19 -2.80
CA ALA A 165 16.12 -8.62 -2.77
C ALA A 165 16.99 -7.92 -3.84
N LYS A 166 16.39 -7.47 -4.96
CA LYS A 166 17.07 -6.69 -5.97
C LYS A 166 17.34 -5.25 -5.53
N GLY A 167 16.55 -4.74 -4.59
CA GLY A 167 16.62 -3.39 -4.08
C GLY A 167 16.24 -2.31 -5.12
N ASP A 168 16.23 -1.08 -4.67
CA ASP A 168 16.05 0.10 -5.54
C ASP A 168 17.13 1.13 -5.16
N PRO A 169 17.74 1.83 -6.13
CA PRO A 169 18.82 2.80 -5.86
C PRO A 169 18.34 4.09 -5.16
N VAL A 170 17.04 4.29 -5.06
CA VAL A 170 16.46 5.48 -4.42
C VAL A 170 15.80 5.13 -3.10
N ALA A 171 16.02 5.95 -2.07
CA ALA A 171 15.36 5.81 -0.78
C ALA A 171 13.86 6.15 -0.92
N ARG A 172 13.01 5.15 -0.77
CA ARG A 172 11.55 5.26 -0.83
C ARG A 172 10.92 4.38 0.24
N MET A 173 9.63 4.55 0.44
CA MET A 173 8.89 3.77 1.44
C MET A 173 9.02 2.25 1.21
N HIS A 174 9.06 1.84 -0.06
CA HIS A 174 9.13 0.45 -0.48
C HIS A 174 10.38 0.16 -1.34
N SER A 175 11.54 0.68 -0.95
CA SER A 175 12.80 0.36 -1.60
C SER A 175 13.68 -0.55 -0.77
#